data_463ad5133ca99fb62329eedbfd119c91
#
_entry.id   463ad5133ca99fb62329eedbfd119c91
#
_cell.length_a   1.000
_cell.length_b   1.000
_cell.length_c   1.000
_cell.angle_alpha   90.00
_cell.angle_beta   90.00
_cell.angle_gamma   90.00
#
_symmetry.space_group_name_H-M   'P 1'
#
loop_
_entity.id
_entity.type
_entity.pdbx_description
1 polymer ?
#
loop_
_entity_poly.entity_id
_entity_poly.type
_entity_poly.pdbx_seq_one_letter_code
_entity_poly.pdbx_strand_id
1 'polypeptide(L)'
;MTFSETRLRVRYAETDQMGVVYYANYLVWMEVGRVELCKRCGFSYRDMERDDGVLLAVAEANCRYSSSARFDDEVVVKCWVKEAGTRMVTFAYEMRAAEDGRKLASGFTRHVFVTRDLRPTRVPEKYRALFGI
;
A
#
# COMPACT_ATOMS: atom_id res chain seq x y z
N MET A 1 9.74 -11.85 8.30
CA MET A 1 8.71 -11.24 7.47
C MET A 1 9.28 -10.04 6.72
N THR A 2 9.07 -9.97 5.43
CA THR A 2 9.52 -8.84 4.63
C THR A 2 8.53 -7.68 4.76
N PHE A 3 9.05 -6.50 4.98
CA PHE A 3 8.24 -5.30 5.05
C PHE A 3 8.99 -4.13 4.42
N SER A 4 8.27 -3.09 4.04
CA SER A 4 8.85 -1.82 3.65
C SER A 4 8.55 -0.76 4.69
N GLU A 5 9.44 0.21 4.81
CA GLU A 5 9.20 1.44 5.54
C GLU A 5 9.55 2.58 4.62
N THR A 6 8.57 3.41 4.34
CA THR A 6 8.72 4.54 3.44
C THR A 6 8.41 5.81 4.21
N ARG A 7 9.30 6.80 4.09
CA ARG A 7 9.10 8.11 4.72
C ARG A 7 8.52 9.06 3.68
N LEU A 8 7.51 9.81 4.10
CA LEU A 8 6.96 10.88 3.27
C LEU A 8 6.64 12.07 4.14
N ARG A 9 6.55 13.22 3.51
CA ARG A 9 6.21 14.46 4.20
C ARG A 9 4.83 14.89 3.72
N VAL A 10 3.97 15.26 4.68
CA VAL A 10 2.61 15.72 4.39
C VAL A 10 2.69 17.02 3.59
N ARG A 11 2.02 17.04 2.43
CA ARG A 11 1.93 18.22 1.59
C ARG A 11 0.71 19.05 2.00
N TYR A 12 0.78 20.35 1.76
CA TYR A 12 -0.34 21.24 2.03
C TYR A 12 -1.60 20.80 1.30
N ALA A 13 -1.47 20.34 0.06
CA ALA A 13 -2.58 19.83 -0.74
C ALA A 13 -3.28 18.60 -0.14
N GLU A 14 -2.65 17.93 0.82
CA GLU A 14 -3.22 16.74 1.45
C GLU A 14 -4.06 17.06 2.69
N THR A 15 -4.12 18.32 3.09
CA THR A 15 -4.86 18.76 4.29
C THR A 15 -6.25 19.26 3.92
N ASP A 16 -7.13 19.28 4.92
CA ASP A 16 -8.49 19.80 4.79
C ASP A 16 -8.69 21.05 5.65
N GLN A 17 -9.92 21.57 5.65
CA GLN A 17 -10.21 22.79 6.41
C GLN A 17 -10.02 22.65 7.92
N MET A 18 -10.02 21.44 8.46
CA MET A 18 -9.74 21.21 9.88
C MET A 18 -8.25 21.35 10.21
N GLY A 19 -7.42 21.50 9.19
CA GLY A 19 -5.96 21.62 9.37
C GLY A 19 -5.28 20.27 9.58
N VAL A 20 -5.94 19.18 9.26
CA VAL A 20 -5.37 17.84 9.34
C VAL A 20 -5.41 17.17 7.98
N VAL A 21 -4.66 16.10 7.83
CA VAL A 21 -4.65 15.31 6.58
C VAL A 21 -6.06 14.80 6.30
N TYR A 22 -6.54 15.06 5.08
CA TYR A 22 -7.83 14.54 4.63
C TYR A 22 -7.80 13.02 4.62
N TYR A 23 -8.80 12.39 5.21
CA TYR A 23 -8.77 10.96 5.53
C TYR A 23 -8.48 10.06 4.32
N ALA A 24 -8.91 10.44 3.13
CA ALA A 24 -8.67 9.63 1.92
C ALA A 24 -7.19 9.55 1.53
N ASN A 25 -6.38 10.50 1.94
CA ASN A 25 -4.96 10.52 1.61
C ASN A 25 -4.17 9.39 2.27
N TYR A 26 -4.68 8.83 3.36
CA TYR A 26 -4.05 7.66 3.96
C TYR A 26 -4.10 6.45 3.02
N LEU A 27 -5.14 6.34 2.21
CA LEU A 27 -5.23 5.29 1.18
C LEU A 27 -4.20 5.52 0.07
N VAL A 28 -3.93 6.76 -0.28
CA VAL A 28 -2.87 7.11 -1.24
C VAL A 28 -1.50 6.72 -0.68
N TRP A 29 -1.27 6.96 0.59
CA TRP A 29 -0.01 6.58 1.24
C TRP A 29 0.16 5.06 1.32
N MET A 30 -0.93 4.33 1.48
CA MET A 30 -0.91 2.86 1.40
C MET A 30 -0.40 2.40 0.05
N GLU A 31 -0.82 3.05 -1.03
CA GLU A 31 -0.32 2.75 -2.38
C GLU A 31 1.19 2.94 -2.46
N VAL A 32 1.69 4.06 -1.94
CA VAL A 32 3.14 4.31 -1.90
C VAL A 32 3.85 3.18 -1.17
N GLY A 33 3.32 2.76 -0.02
CA GLY A 33 3.90 1.69 0.79
C GLY A 33 3.97 0.35 0.07
N ARG A 34 2.87 -0.06 -0.59
CA ARG A 34 2.87 -1.36 -1.28
C ARG A 34 3.72 -1.35 -2.54
N VAL A 35 3.78 -0.23 -3.26
CA VAL A 35 4.67 -0.12 -4.41
C VAL A 35 6.13 -0.30 -3.99
N GLU A 36 6.53 0.34 -2.91
CA GLU A 36 7.89 0.19 -2.37
C GLU A 36 8.15 -1.23 -1.85
N LEU A 37 7.16 -1.85 -1.22
CA LEU A 37 7.29 -3.25 -0.78
C LEU A 37 7.53 -4.17 -1.97
N CYS A 38 6.77 -4.01 -3.05
CA CYS A 38 6.94 -4.83 -4.25
C CYS A 38 8.32 -4.66 -4.85
N LYS A 39 8.82 -3.43 -4.94
CA LYS A 39 10.18 -3.17 -5.42
C LYS A 39 11.22 -3.85 -4.53
N ARG A 40 11.03 -3.81 -3.23
CA ARG A 40 11.90 -4.45 -2.26
C ARG A 40 11.88 -5.98 -2.42
N CYS A 41 10.73 -6.53 -2.80
CA CYS A 41 10.58 -7.95 -3.09
C CYS A 41 11.11 -8.36 -4.48
N GLY A 42 11.54 -7.42 -5.29
CA GLY A 42 12.20 -7.69 -6.56
C GLY A 42 11.35 -7.50 -7.81
N PHE A 43 10.17 -6.86 -7.70
CA PHE A 43 9.40 -6.54 -8.90
C PHE A 43 8.72 -5.17 -8.79
N SER A 44 8.28 -4.65 -9.93
CA SER A 44 7.50 -3.43 -9.96
C SER A 44 6.15 -3.67 -10.63
N TYR A 45 5.13 -2.95 -10.19
CA TYR A 45 3.81 -2.97 -10.82
C TYR A 45 3.90 -2.65 -12.30
N ARG A 46 4.70 -1.63 -12.65
CA ARG A 46 4.86 -1.21 -14.04
C ARG A 46 5.34 -2.35 -14.93
N ASP A 47 6.32 -3.12 -14.46
CA ASP A 47 6.88 -4.21 -15.24
C ASP A 47 5.89 -5.38 -15.36
N MET A 48 5.20 -5.72 -14.29
CA MET A 48 4.17 -6.75 -14.31
C MET A 48 3.02 -6.37 -15.26
N GLU A 49 2.59 -5.13 -15.22
CA GLU A 49 1.51 -4.64 -16.09
C GLU A 49 1.96 -4.63 -17.56
N ARG A 50 3.17 -4.12 -17.82
CA ARG A 50 3.71 -4.02 -19.18
C ARG A 50 4.04 -5.37 -19.79
N ASP A 51 4.76 -6.22 -19.04
CA ASP A 51 5.34 -7.45 -19.57
C ASP A 51 4.39 -8.64 -19.44
N ASP A 52 3.64 -8.73 -18.37
CA ASP A 52 2.79 -9.88 -18.08
C ASP A 52 1.30 -9.60 -18.31
N GLY A 53 0.94 -8.33 -18.46
CA GLY A 53 -0.47 -7.95 -18.65
C GLY A 53 -1.34 -8.25 -17.44
N VAL A 54 -0.75 -8.31 -16.26
CA VAL A 54 -1.46 -8.57 -14.99
C VAL A 54 -1.45 -7.32 -14.14
N LEU A 55 -2.63 -6.97 -13.61
CA LEU A 55 -2.82 -5.81 -12.76
C LEU A 55 -3.35 -6.26 -11.41
N LEU A 56 -3.11 -5.42 -10.38
CA LEU A 56 -3.62 -5.63 -9.04
C LEU A 56 -4.80 -4.69 -8.80
N ALA A 57 -6.01 -5.21 -8.96
CA ALA A 57 -7.21 -4.41 -8.71
C ALA A 57 -7.55 -4.42 -7.23
N VAL A 58 -7.98 -3.28 -6.70
CA VAL A 58 -8.41 -3.19 -5.30
C VAL A 58 -9.81 -3.76 -5.17
N ALA A 59 -9.96 -4.79 -4.35
CA ALA A 59 -11.26 -5.40 -4.04
C ALA A 59 -11.82 -4.88 -2.72
N GLU A 60 -10.95 -4.51 -1.78
CA GLU A 60 -11.37 -4.01 -0.47
C GLU A 60 -10.28 -3.12 0.10
N ALA A 61 -10.68 -2.04 0.76
CA ALA A 61 -9.76 -1.16 1.47
C ALA A 61 -10.34 -0.86 2.84
N ASN A 62 -9.46 -0.89 3.85
CA ASN A 62 -9.82 -0.58 5.23
C ASN A 62 -8.78 0.37 5.80
N CYS A 63 -9.23 1.39 6.50
CA CYS A 63 -8.35 2.31 7.21
C CYS A 63 -8.98 2.70 8.53
N ARG A 64 -8.22 2.56 9.62
CA ARG A 64 -8.60 3.02 10.96
C ARG A 64 -7.71 4.18 11.34
N TYR A 65 -8.31 5.24 11.83
CA TYR A 65 -7.65 6.50 12.16
C TYR A 65 -7.50 6.62 13.66
N SER A 66 -6.26 6.75 14.13
CA SER A 66 -5.96 6.83 15.57
C SER A 66 -5.62 8.24 16.01
N SER A 67 -4.88 8.97 15.19
CA SER A 67 -4.57 10.38 15.42
C SER A 67 -4.29 11.05 14.08
N SER A 68 -4.23 12.37 14.09
CA SER A 68 -4.15 13.15 12.85
C SER A 68 -2.71 13.56 12.54
N ALA A 69 -2.34 13.45 11.28
CA ALA A 69 -1.14 14.11 10.76
C ALA A 69 -1.53 15.49 10.25
N ARG A 70 -0.56 16.40 10.23
CA ARG A 70 -0.73 17.78 9.81
C ARG A 70 0.26 18.13 8.72
N PHE A 71 0.06 19.30 8.10
CA PHE A 71 0.99 19.81 7.10
C PHE A 71 2.43 19.75 7.59
N ASP A 72 3.30 19.28 6.73
CA ASP A 72 4.76 19.21 6.93
C ASP A 72 5.23 18.15 7.95
N ASP A 73 4.32 17.38 8.53
CA ASP A 73 4.71 16.23 9.36
C ASP A 73 5.40 15.19 8.49
N GLU A 74 6.41 14.52 9.06
CA GLU A 74 7.00 13.35 8.42
C GLU A 74 6.29 12.09 8.90
N VAL A 75 5.90 11.24 7.95
CA VAL A 75 5.14 10.02 8.21
C VAL A 75 5.94 8.82 7.75
N VAL A 76 5.97 7.77 8.57
CA VAL A 76 6.56 6.49 8.21
C VAL A 76 5.43 5.53 7.86
N VAL A 77 5.43 5.04 6.63
CA VAL A 77 4.46 4.06 6.13
C VAL A 77 5.13 2.70 6.12
N LYS A 78 4.66 1.81 6.99
CA LYS A 78 5.10 0.41 7.02
C LYS A 78 4.10 -0.44 6.26
N CYS A 79 4.58 -1.32 5.39
CA CYS A 79 3.74 -2.20 4.59
C CYS A 79 4.33 -3.61 4.55
N TRP A 80 3.46 -4.61 4.67
CA TRP A 80 3.85 -6.01 4.56
C TRP A 80 2.71 -6.81 3.94
N VAL A 81 3.02 -8.01 3.45
CA VAL A 81 1.99 -8.93 2.96
C VAL A 81 1.37 -9.65 4.15
N LYS A 82 0.09 -9.45 4.35
CA LYS A 82 -0.66 -10.10 5.42
C LYS A 82 -1.09 -11.50 5.02
N GLU A 83 -1.53 -11.65 3.78
CA GLU A 83 -2.06 -12.89 3.25
C GLU A 83 -1.90 -12.89 1.74
N ALA A 84 -1.55 -14.02 1.16
CA ALA A 84 -1.41 -14.13 -0.29
C ALA A 84 -1.80 -15.53 -0.77
N GLY A 85 -2.42 -15.56 -1.92
CA GLY A 85 -2.78 -16.78 -2.65
C GLY A 85 -2.53 -16.56 -4.13
N THR A 86 -2.88 -17.56 -4.94
CA THR A 86 -2.62 -17.48 -6.39
C THR A 86 -3.52 -16.47 -7.11
N ARG A 87 -4.61 -16.05 -6.49
CA ARG A 87 -5.58 -15.13 -7.09
C ARG A 87 -5.72 -13.80 -6.36
N MET A 88 -5.29 -13.73 -5.12
CA MET A 88 -5.48 -12.55 -4.26
C MET A 88 -4.26 -12.32 -3.39
N VAL A 89 -4.05 -11.04 -3.03
CA VAL A 89 -3.04 -10.65 -2.05
C VAL A 89 -3.62 -9.56 -1.17
N THR A 90 -3.35 -9.63 0.13
CA THR A 90 -3.72 -8.60 1.10
C THR A 90 -2.46 -7.97 1.68
N PHE A 91 -2.34 -6.66 1.51
CA PHE A 91 -1.28 -5.88 2.13
C PHE A 91 -1.80 -5.25 3.41
N ALA A 92 -0.99 -5.23 4.44
CA ALA A 92 -1.29 -4.53 5.69
C ALA A 92 -0.38 -3.32 5.84
N TYR A 93 -0.87 -2.30 6.55
CA TYR A 93 -0.18 -1.02 6.69
C TYR A 93 -0.27 -0.51 8.10
N GLU A 94 0.78 0.19 8.52
CA GLU A 94 0.79 0.98 9.72
C GLU A 94 1.51 2.30 9.43
N MET A 95 0.86 3.41 9.75
CA MET A 95 1.43 4.74 9.55
C MET A 95 1.64 5.41 10.89
N ARG A 96 2.86 5.90 11.10
CA ARG A 96 3.27 6.57 12.34
C ARG A 96 3.91 7.92 12.05
N ALA A 97 3.75 8.84 12.98
CA ALA A 97 4.52 10.08 12.95
C ALA A 97 5.99 9.75 13.22
N ALA A 98 6.88 10.25 12.36
CA ALA A 98 8.32 9.97 12.52
C ALA A 98 8.88 10.61 13.78
N GLU A 99 8.36 11.77 14.19
CA GLU A 99 8.87 12.53 15.31
C GLU A 99 8.78 11.80 16.64
N ASP A 100 7.62 11.22 16.95
CA ASP A 100 7.36 10.63 18.27
C ASP A 100 6.87 9.19 18.22
N GLY A 101 6.76 8.61 17.03
CA GLY A 101 6.26 7.25 16.86
C GLY A 101 4.76 7.09 17.09
N ARG A 102 4.02 8.20 17.21
CA ARG A 102 2.59 8.18 17.44
C ARG A 102 1.88 7.47 16.29
N LYS A 103 1.01 6.54 16.59
CA LYS A 103 0.23 5.84 15.57
C LYS A 103 -0.79 6.80 14.97
N LEU A 104 -0.75 6.94 13.64
CA LEU A 104 -1.69 7.76 12.89
C LEU A 104 -2.84 6.95 12.36
N ALA A 105 -2.54 5.85 11.69
CA ALA A 105 -3.55 5.00 11.09
C ALA A 105 -3.01 3.59 10.86
N SER A 106 -3.92 2.65 10.64
CA SER A 106 -3.58 1.28 10.23
C SER A 106 -4.70 0.76 9.35
N GLY A 107 -4.41 -0.28 8.58
CA GLY A 107 -5.42 -0.88 7.74
C GLY A 107 -4.86 -1.93 6.81
N PHE A 108 -5.67 -2.30 5.84
CA PHE A 108 -5.27 -3.27 4.83
C PHE A 108 -5.94 -2.95 3.49
N THR A 109 -5.36 -3.46 2.41
CA THR A 109 -6.00 -3.47 1.10
C THR A 109 -5.91 -4.87 0.54
N ARG A 110 -7.03 -5.37 0.04
CA ARG A 110 -7.12 -6.68 -0.61
C ARG A 110 -7.20 -6.47 -2.10
N HIS A 111 -6.38 -7.19 -2.83
CA HIS A 111 -6.27 -7.07 -4.27
C HIS A 111 -6.51 -8.40 -4.95
N VAL A 112 -7.12 -8.33 -6.13
CA VAL A 112 -7.25 -9.47 -7.04
C VAL A 112 -6.34 -9.24 -8.24
N PHE A 113 -5.71 -10.32 -8.70
CA PHE A 113 -4.96 -10.27 -9.95
C PHE A 113 -5.95 -10.30 -11.12
N VAL A 114 -5.83 -9.36 -12.03
CA VAL A 114 -6.72 -9.23 -13.18
C VAL A 114 -5.92 -9.06 -14.46
N THR A 115 -6.53 -9.42 -15.59
CA THR A 115 -5.99 -9.15 -16.91
C THR A 115 -6.21 -7.68 -17.29
N ARG A 116 -5.66 -7.24 -18.44
CA ARG A 116 -5.91 -5.89 -18.95
C ARG A 116 -7.38 -5.63 -19.20
N ASP A 117 -8.17 -6.67 -19.46
CA ASP A 117 -9.63 -6.58 -19.61
C ASP A 117 -10.35 -6.63 -18.26
N LEU A 118 -9.62 -6.53 -17.16
CA LEU A 118 -10.15 -6.55 -15.80
C LEU A 118 -10.88 -7.84 -15.43
N ARG A 119 -10.41 -8.97 -15.96
CA ARG A 119 -10.93 -10.29 -15.63
C ARG A 119 -10.02 -10.97 -14.62
N PRO A 120 -10.57 -11.68 -13.62
CA PRO A 120 -9.75 -12.41 -12.66
C PRO A 120 -8.76 -13.35 -13.33
N THR A 121 -7.53 -13.37 -12.82
CA THR A 121 -6.48 -14.26 -13.27
C THR A 121 -5.61 -14.69 -12.10
N ARG A 122 -4.64 -15.54 -12.36
CA ARG A 122 -3.68 -15.98 -11.35
C ARG A 122 -2.44 -15.09 -11.38
N VAL A 123 -1.78 -14.98 -10.24
CA VAL A 123 -0.47 -14.34 -10.19
C VAL A 123 0.49 -15.08 -11.14
N PRO A 124 1.29 -14.36 -11.94
CA PRO A 124 2.32 -15.01 -12.74
C PRO A 124 3.25 -15.83 -11.85
N GLU A 125 3.59 -17.04 -12.30
CA GLU A 125 4.36 -17.99 -11.49
C GLU A 125 5.67 -17.41 -10.96
N LYS A 126 6.35 -16.61 -11.76
CA LYS A 126 7.61 -15.97 -11.37
C LYS A 126 7.51 -15.04 -10.17
N TYR A 127 6.31 -14.58 -9.81
CA TYR A 127 6.09 -13.68 -8.67
C TYR A 127 5.61 -14.41 -7.42
N ARG A 128 5.30 -15.70 -7.49
CA ARG A 128 4.75 -16.45 -6.35
C ARG A 128 5.67 -16.40 -5.13
N ALA A 129 6.94 -16.65 -5.33
CA ALA A 129 7.92 -16.65 -4.24
C ALA A 129 8.00 -15.30 -3.53
N LEU A 130 7.81 -14.20 -4.28
CA LEU A 130 7.87 -12.85 -3.74
C LEU A 130 6.72 -12.57 -2.78
N PHE A 131 5.58 -13.22 -2.98
CA PHE A 131 4.41 -13.10 -2.10
C PHE A 131 4.35 -14.22 -1.06
N GLY A 132 5.31 -15.14 -1.04
CA GLY A 132 5.32 -16.24 -0.08
C GLY A 132 4.36 -17.38 -0.43
N ILE A 133 4.09 -17.55 -1.70
CA ILE A 133 3.15 -18.58 -2.19
C ILE A 133 3.90 -19.78 -2.79
#